data_bd0477f3eb9b1e0eb5e3af3610e3b58e
#
_entry.id   bd0477f3eb9b1e0eb5e3af3610e3b58e
#
_cell.length_a   1.000
_cell.length_b   1.000
_cell.length_c   1.000
_cell.angle_alpha   90.00
_cell.angle_beta   90.00
_cell.angle_gamma   90.00
#
_symmetry.space_group_name_H-M   'P 1'
#
loop_
_entity.id
_entity.type
_entity.pdbx_description
1 polymer ?
#
loop_
_entity_poly.entity_id
_entity_poly.type
_entity_poly.pdbx_seq_one_letter_code
_entity_poly.pdbx_strand_id
1 'polypeptide(L)'
;MSTPHVAGAIAYVKSFHPAWSPSAIKSALMTTATPMKVKPMEAELATGAGQINPTKALDPGLIYEMNPGSYIRFLCKEGYNNTMIRIITGGKHLHDCSTLRARGFDGLNYPSMHIQLSQNSTKFSASFFRSVTNVGSGKSEYEAKVMPPPGVSVNVEPKKLVFERPHQKRAFKVVVKGKFGEDENQVLSGSLEWRDSSHRVRSPILICKSLYQP
;
A
#
# COMPACT_ATOMS: atom_id res chain seq x y z
N MET A 1 9.74 -11.24 18.75
CA MET A 1 8.95 -10.41 19.73
C MET A 1 8.13 -9.30 19.07
N SER A 2 8.27 -9.00 17.76
CA SER A 2 7.49 -7.94 17.08
C SER A 2 6.00 -8.26 16.93
N THR A 3 5.63 -9.52 16.66
CA THR A 3 4.24 -9.93 16.46
C THR A 3 3.30 -9.60 17.64
N PRO A 4 3.66 -9.92 18.91
CA PRO A 4 2.81 -9.55 20.06
C PRO A 4 2.64 -8.03 20.21
N HIS A 5 3.67 -7.24 19.90
CA HIS A 5 3.56 -5.78 19.94
C HIS A 5 2.58 -5.24 18.89
N VAL A 6 2.63 -5.81 17.67
CA VAL A 6 1.66 -5.45 16.62
C VAL A 6 0.25 -5.88 17.00
N ALA A 7 0.08 -7.08 17.58
CA ALA A 7 -1.23 -7.54 18.06
C ALA A 7 -1.80 -6.61 19.13
N GLY A 8 -0.98 -6.19 20.09
CA GLY A 8 -1.38 -5.20 21.12
C GLY A 8 -1.76 -3.85 20.51
N ALA A 9 -0.98 -3.37 19.52
CA ALA A 9 -1.29 -2.13 18.81
C ALA A 9 -2.62 -2.22 18.03
N ILE A 10 -2.88 -3.36 17.39
CA ILE A 10 -4.16 -3.62 16.69
C ILE A 10 -5.33 -3.59 17.68
N ALA A 11 -5.20 -4.27 18.83
CA ALA A 11 -6.22 -4.29 19.87
C ALA A 11 -6.48 -2.87 20.40
N TYR A 12 -5.41 -2.10 20.64
CA TYR A 12 -5.50 -0.71 21.07
C TYR A 12 -6.25 0.15 20.06
N VAL A 13 -5.88 0.13 18.77
CA VAL A 13 -6.58 0.89 17.72
C VAL A 13 -8.04 0.42 17.60
N LYS A 14 -8.29 -0.89 17.66
CA LYS A 14 -9.63 -1.48 17.56
C LYS A 14 -10.54 -1.05 18.72
N SER A 15 -10.00 -0.83 19.91
CA SER A 15 -10.80 -0.37 21.07
C SER A 15 -11.35 1.05 20.87
N PHE A 16 -10.63 1.93 20.15
CA PHE A 16 -11.09 3.28 19.80
C PHE A 16 -11.97 3.29 18.54
N HIS A 17 -11.71 2.37 17.62
CA HIS A 17 -12.40 2.28 16.33
C HIS A 17 -13.02 0.89 16.12
N PRO A 18 -14.03 0.51 16.90
CA PRO A 18 -14.61 -0.84 16.87
C PRO A 18 -15.22 -1.22 15.51
N ALA A 19 -15.61 -0.25 14.69
CA ALA A 19 -16.16 -0.47 13.36
C ALA A 19 -15.11 -0.64 12.26
N TRP A 20 -13.81 -0.34 12.54
CA TRP A 20 -12.79 -0.46 11.50
C TRP A 20 -12.51 -1.90 11.12
N SER A 21 -12.36 -2.11 9.80
CA SER A 21 -11.96 -3.39 9.23
C SER A 21 -10.50 -3.71 9.54
N PRO A 22 -10.08 -4.99 9.46
CA PRO A 22 -8.67 -5.35 9.59
C PRO A 22 -7.76 -4.60 8.61
N SER A 23 -8.23 -4.34 7.37
CA SER A 23 -7.47 -3.59 6.38
C SER A 23 -7.33 -2.10 6.74
N ALA A 24 -8.36 -1.50 7.35
CA ALA A 24 -8.32 -0.13 7.86
C ALA A 24 -7.28 0.02 8.98
N ILE A 25 -7.29 -0.89 9.96
CA ILE A 25 -6.33 -0.88 11.07
C ILE A 25 -4.89 -1.12 10.56
N LYS A 26 -4.71 -2.09 9.66
CA LYS A 26 -3.41 -2.33 9.02
C LYS A 26 -2.92 -1.06 8.31
N SER A 27 -3.79 -0.41 7.54
CA SER A 27 -3.46 0.84 6.86
C SER A 27 -3.03 1.91 7.85
N ALA A 28 -3.79 2.15 8.91
CA ALA A 28 -3.47 3.14 9.93
C ALA A 28 -2.09 2.90 10.55
N LEU A 29 -1.78 1.66 10.93
CA LEU A 29 -0.47 1.31 11.50
C LEU A 29 0.68 1.48 10.50
N MET A 30 0.47 1.13 9.23
CA MET A 30 1.51 1.25 8.20
C MET A 30 1.77 2.70 7.79
N THR A 31 0.71 3.47 7.55
CA THR A 31 0.85 4.83 7.00
C THR A 31 1.34 5.86 8.02
N THR A 32 1.14 5.58 9.32
CA THR A 32 1.61 6.42 10.44
C THR A 32 2.92 5.93 11.05
N ALA A 33 3.47 4.81 10.59
CA ALA A 33 4.73 4.27 11.07
C ALA A 33 5.88 5.29 10.93
N THR A 34 6.78 5.30 11.90
CA THR A 34 7.96 6.15 11.88
C THR A 34 9.05 5.48 11.06
N PRO A 35 9.53 6.10 9.96
CA PRO A 35 10.62 5.55 9.17
C PRO A 35 11.86 5.27 10.01
N MET A 36 12.47 4.11 9.80
CA MET A 36 13.70 3.73 10.48
C MET A 36 14.93 4.04 9.60
N LYS A 37 16.04 4.38 10.23
CA LYS A 37 17.32 4.51 9.53
C LYS A 37 17.89 3.11 9.33
N VAL A 38 18.02 2.71 8.08
CA VAL A 38 18.58 1.41 7.67
C VAL A 38 19.65 1.61 6.62
N LYS A 39 20.47 0.58 6.45
CA LYS A 39 21.45 0.56 5.35
C LYS A 39 20.71 0.62 4.00
N PRO A 40 21.22 1.36 3.01
CA PRO A 40 20.55 1.52 1.71
C PRO A 40 20.21 0.19 1.00
N MET A 41 21.02 -0.85 1.20
CA MET A 41 20.82 -2.17 0.58
C MET A 41 19.65 -2.97 1.17
N GLU A 42 19.20 -2.64 2.37
CA GLU A 42 18.12 -3.38 3.04
C GLU A 42 16.79 -2.64 2.93
N ALA A 43 16.82 -1.32 3.08
CA ALA A 43 15.67 -0.41 2.96
C ALA A 43 14.38 -0.98 3.61
N GLU A 44 13.25 -0.85 2.93
CA GLU A 44 11.96 -1.35 3.41
C GLU A 44 11.83 -2.88 3.39
N LEU A 45 12.77 -3.62 2.75
CA LEU A 45 12.79 -5.09 2.85
C LEU A 45 13.07 -5.54 4.30
N ALA A 46 13.90 -4.79 5.03
CA ALA A 46 14.21 -5.09 6.43
C ALA A 46 13.22 -4.46 7.41
N THR A 47 12.70 -3.26 7.11
CA THR A 47 11.95 -2.44 8.08
C THR A 47 10.47 -2.26 7.74
N GLY A 48 10.02 -2.72 6.58
CA GLY A 48 8.66 -2.46 6.11
C GLY A 48 8.35 -0.96 6.06
N ALA A 49 7.19 -0.57 6.57
CA ALA A 49 6.80 0.84 6.64
C ALA A 49 7.54 1.63 7.73
N GLY A 50 8.20 0.93 8.67
CA GLY A 50 8.92 1.51 9.80
C GLY A 50 8.44 1.01 11.16
N GLN A 51 8.86 1.69 12.23
CA GLN A 51 8.42 1.42 13.58
C GLN A 51 6.96 1.85 13.77
N ILE A 52 6.14 0.95 14.31
CA ILE A 52 4.73 1.25 14.60
C ILE A 52 4.58 2.42 15.56
N ASN A 53 3.58 3.25 15.33
CA ASN A 53 3.19 4.36 16.18
C ASN A 53 1.70 4.27 16.51
N PRO A 54 1.31 3.51 17.57
CA PRO A 54 -0.09 3.25 17.87
C PRO A 54 -0.90 4.52 18.17
N THR A 55 -0.28 5.52 18.78
CA THR A 55 -0.95 6.80 19.09
C THR A 55 -1.31 7.58 17.83
N LYS A 56 -0.42 7.64 16.84
CA LYS A 56 -0.74 8.25 15.55
C LYS A 56 -1.72 7.44 14.73
N ALA A 57 -1.76 6.12 14.92
CA ALA A 57 -2.69 5.24 14.22
C ALA A 57 -4.15 5.42 14.66
N LEU A 58 -4.41 6.10 15.77
CA LEU A 58 -5.77 6.47 16.19
C LEU A 58 -6.37 7.54 15.29
N ASP A 59 -5.55 8.44 14.78
CA ASP A 59 -5.98 9.50 13.85
C ASP A 59 -5.03 9.58 12.64
N PRO A 60 -5.15 8.61 11.71
CA PRO A 60 -4.26 8.54 10.55
C PRO A 60 -4.65 9.50 9.41
N GLY A 61 -5.79 10.19 9.52
CA GLY A 61 -6.36 11.06 8.50
C GLY A 61 -6.96 10.29 7.32
N LEU A 62 -6.17 9.48 6.62
CA LEU A 62 -6.61 8.65 5.50
C LEU A 62 -6.28 7.18 5.72
N ILE A 63 -7.20 6.31 5.32
CA ILE A 63 -6.99 4.86 5.33
C ILE A 63 -7.19 4.23 3.95
N TYR A 64 -6.41 3.20 3.66
CA TYR A 64 -6.59 2.30 2.52
C TYR A 64 -7.45 1.12 2.97
N GLU A 65 -8.59 0.93 2.33
CA GLU A 65 -9.49 -0.17 2.64
C GLU A 65 -9.56 -1.19 1.52
N MET A 66 -9.67 -2.44 1.90
CA MET A 66 -9.92 -3.57 1.01
C MET A 66 -11.09 -4.39 1.53
N ASN A 67 -12.03 -4.70 0.66
CA ASN A 67 -13.11 -5.64 0.95
C ASN A 67 -12.75 -7.06 0.47
N PRO A 68 -13.48 -8.10 0.88
CA PRO A 68 -13.23 -9.47 0.43
C PRO A 68 -13.15 -9.63 -1.09
N GLY A 69 -13.99 -8.93 -1.85
CA GLY A 69 -13.96 -8.96 -3.31
C GLY A 69 -12.66 -8.39 -3.92
N SER A 70 -11.95 -7.51 -3.20
CA SER A 70 -10.64 -7.01 -3.64
C SER A 70 -9.59 -8.11 -3.57
N TYR A 71 -9.60 -8.90 -2.51
CA TYR A 71 -8.69 -10.05 -2.36
C TYR A 71 -8.96 -11.12 -3.40
N ILE A 72 -10.24 -11.40 -3.70
CA ILE A 72 -10.63 -12.37 -4.73
C ILE A 72 -10.15 -11.92 -6.11
N ARG A 73 -10.35 -10.66 -6.47
CA ARG A 73 -9.82 -10.10 -7.75
C ARG A 73 -8.30 -10.22 -7.83
N PHE A 74 -7.62 -9.98 -6.73
CA PHE A 74 -6.17 -10.16 -6.65
C PHE A 74 -5.78 -11.62 -6.87
N LEU A 75 -6.39 -12.56 -6.18
CA LEU A 75 -6.11 -14.00 -6.35
C LEU A 75 -6.37 -14.47 -7.78
N CYS A 76 -7.48 -14.02 -8.41
CA CYS A 76 -7.74 -14.31 -9.82
C CYS A 76 -6.62 -13.76 -10.73
N LYS A 77 -6.09 -12.55 -10.43
CA LYS A 77 -4.96 -11.96 -11.17
C LYS A 77 -3.68 -12.78 -11.01
N GLU A 78 -3.45 -13.34 -9.83
CA GLU A 78 -2.30 -14.20 -9.52
C GLU A 78 -2.45 -15.66 -10.06
N GLY A 79 -3.48 -15.92 -10.89
CA GLY A 79 -3.66 -17.20 -11.56
C GLY A 79 -4.53 -18.22 -10.83
N TYR A 80 -5.17 -17.85 -9.72
CA TYR A 80 -6.13 -18.72 -9.06
C TYR A 80 -7.38 -18.87 -9.95
N ASN A 81 -7.83 -20.12 -10.11
CA ASN A 81 -9.05 -20.43 -10.84
C ASN A 81 -10.29 -20.48 -9.93
N ASN A 82 -11.47 -20.62 -10.54
CA ASN A 82 -12.75 -20.62 -9.84
C ASN A 82 -12.85 -21.73 -8.77
N THR A 83 -12.25 -22.89 -9.01
CA THR A 83 -12.23 -24.01 -8.06
C THR A 83 -11.40 -23.67 -6.82
N MET A 84 -10.22 -23.10 -7.02
CA MET A 84 -9.35 -22.66 -5.92
C MET A 84 -10.02 -21.56 -5.08
N ILE A 85 -10.64 -20.58 -5.74
CA ILE A 85 -11.37 -19.51 -5.04
C ILE A 85 -12.55 -20.08 -4.25
N ARG A 86 -13.28 -21.04 -4.80
CA ARG A 86 -14.37 -21.70 -4.10
C ARG A 86 -13.91 -22.41 -2.82
N ILE A 87 -12.78 -23.09 -2.87
CA ILE A 87 -12.18 -23.74 -1.69
C ILE A 87 -11.83 -22.71 -0.62
N ILE A 88 -11.12 -21.64 -1.01
CA ILE A 88 -10.68 -20.57 -0.09
C ILE A 88 -11.87 -19.85 0.56
N THR A 89 -12.95 -19.63 -0.19
CA THR A 89 -14.14 -18.92 0.30
C THR A 89 -15.14 -19.84 1.03
N GLY A 90 -14.83 -21.12 1.20
CA GLY A 90 -15.72 -22.11 1.83
C GLY A 90 -16.97 -22.39 1.02
N GLY A 91 -16.95 -22.20 -0.30
CA GLY A 91 -18.03 -22.51 -1.22
C GLY A 91 -19.24 -21.56 -1.16
N LYS A 92 -19.21 -20.54 -0.32
CA LYS A 92 -20.36 -19.65 -0.05
C LYS A 92 -20.73 -18.71 -1.22
N HIS A 93 -19.78 -18.45 -2.11
CA HIS A 93 -19.98 -17.53 -3.24
C HIS A 93 -19.38 -18.09 -4.51
N LEU A 94 -20.13 -17.97 -5.62
CA LEU A 94 -19.60 -18.24 -6.95
C LEU A 94 -18.88 -16.99 -7.44
N HIS A 95 -17.58 -17.15 -7.69
CA HIS A 95 -16.73 -16.11 -8.27
C HIS A 95 -16.22 -16.58 -9.62
N ASP A 96 -16.33 -15.73 -10.63
CA ASP A 96 -15.83 -16.03 -11.96
C ASP A 96 -14.58 -15.18 -12.26
N CYS A 97 -13.41 -15.80 -12.17
CA CYS A 97 -12.14 -15.16 -12.45
C CYS A 97 -12.00 -14.68 -13.91
N SER A 98 -12.81 -15.20 -14.85
CA SER A 98 -12.78 -14.73 -16.24
C SER A 98 -13.31 -13.30 -16.38
N THR A 99 -14.25 -12.91 -15.51
CA THR A 99 -14.88 -11.59 -15.49
C THR A 99 -14.26 -10.62 -14.49
N LEU A 100 -13.64 -11.15 -13.44
CA LEU A 100 -13.04 -10.35 -12.38
C LEU A 100 -11.67 -9.81 -12.79
N ARG A 101 -11.52 -8.49 -12.79
CA ARG A 101 -10.28 -7.81 -13.14
C ARG A 101 -9.74 -6.99 -11.95
N ALA A 102 -8.53 -7.29 -11.54
CA ALA A 102 -7.78 -6.41 -10.64
C ALA A 102 -7.11 -5.29 -11.46
N ARG A 103 -7.12 -4.07 -10.93
CA ARG A 103 -6.55 -2.90 -11.61
C ARG A 103 -5.11 -2.66 -11.18
N GLY A 104 -4.29 -2.25 -12.13
CA GLY A 104 -2.92 -1.82 -11.85
C GLY A 104 -1.93 -2.96 -11.76
N PHE A 105 -0.69 -2.57 -11.44
CA PHE A 105 0.45 -3.48 -11.42
C PHE A 105 0.29 -4.60 -10.38
N ASP A 106 -0.06 -4.26 -9.15
CA ASP A 106 -0.21 -5.23 -8.04
C ASP A 106 -1.66 -5.68 -7.79
N GLY A 107 -2.65 -5.00 -8.35
CA GLY A 107 -4.06 -5.38 -8.19
C GLY A 107 -4.67 -5.18 -6.81
N LEU A 108 -3.95 -4.56 -5.88
CA LEU A 108 -4.34 -4.35 -4.49
C LEU A 108 -4.47 -2.87 -4.13
N ASN A 109 -5.35 -2.55 -3.20
CA ASN A 109 -5.40 -1.23 -2.56
C ASN A 109 -4.54 -1.22 -1.28
N TYR A 110 -3.26 -1.53 -1.42
CA TYR A 110 -2.33 -1.65 -0.29
C TYR A 110 -1.56 -0.34 -0.06
N PRO A 111 -1.26 0.03 1.20
CA PRO A 111 -0.57 1.29 1.53
C PRO A 111 0.94 1.24 1.26
N SER A 112 1.38 0.47 0.31
CA SER A 112 2.74 0.43 -0.22
C SER A 112 2.72 0.06 -1.70
N MET A 113 3.81 0.31 -2.39
CA MET A 113 3.99 -0.01 -3.80
C MET A 113 5.34 -0.74 -3.97
N HIS A 114 5.30 -1.94 -4.52
CA HIS A 114 6.48 -2.75 -4.74
C HIS A 114 6.57 -3.17 -6.21
N ILE A 115 7.73 -2.99 -6.81
CA ILE A 115 8.05 -3.44 -8.17
C ILE A 115 9.21 -4.41 -8.07
N GLN A 116 8.93 -5.67 -8.34
CA GLN A 116 9.96 -6.69 -8.47
C GLN A 116 10.28 -6.88 -9.94
N LEU A 117 11.56 -6.76 -10.29
CA LEU A 117 12.07 -6.90 -11.66
C LEU A 117 12.75 -8.26 -11.81
N SER A 118 12.67 -8.81 -13.01
CA SER A 118 13.53 -9.94 -13.37
C SER A 118 15.00 -9.49 -13.45
N GLN A 119 15.95 -10.41 -13.27
CA GLN A 119 17.39 -10.12 -13.23
C GLN A 119 17.86 -9.32 -14.47
N ASN A 120 17.34 -9.67 -15.64
CA ASN A 120 17.74 -9.07 -16.92
C ASN A 120 17.01 -7.74 -17.23
N SER A 121 16.05 -7.32 -16.40
CA SER A 121 15.29 -6.10 -16.63
C SER A 121 16.05 -4.88 -16.15
N THR A 122 16.28 -3.94 -17.07
CA THR A 122 16.92 -2.65 -16.77
C THR A 122 15.93 -1.49 -16.78
N LYS A 123 14.82 -1.61 -17.52
CA LYS A 123 13.78 -0.57 -17.60
C LYS A 123 12.48 -1.10 -17.01
N PHE A 124 11.73 -0.22 -16.34
CA PHE A 124 10.43 -0.57 -15.80
C PHE A 124 9.43 0.57 -15.91
N SER A 125 8.16 0.19 -15.99
CA SER A 125 7.02 1.10 -15.92
C SER A 125 5.87 0.37 -15.24
N ALA A 126 5.40 0.90 -14.11
CA ALA A 126 4.28 0.33 -13.36
C ALA A 126 3.25 1.40 -13.04
N SER A 127 1.97 1.03 -13.07
CA SER A 127 0.87 1.90 -12.67
C SER A 127 0.11 1.27 -11.50
N PHE A 128 0.01 2.00 -10.40
CA PHE A 128 -0.73 1.60 -9.22
C PHE A 128 -2.01 2.41 -9.14
N PHE A 129 -3.15 1.74 -8.95
CA PHE A 129 -4.43 2.37 -8.69
C PHE A 129 -4.74 2.21 -7.21
N ARG A 130 -4.98 3.33 -6.56
CA ARG A 130 -5.23 3.39 -5.12
C ARG A 130 -6.48 4.20 -4.82
N SER A 131 -7.07 3.92 -3.69
CA SER A 131 -8.12 4.75 -3.14
C SER A 131 -7.98 4.86 -1.64
N VAL A 132 -8.26 6.03 -1.11
CA VAL A 132 -8.20 6.33 0.32
C VAL A 132 -9.53 6.88 0.78
N THR A 133 -9.87 6.57 2.04
CA THR A 133 -11.06 7.05 2.73
C THR A 133 -10.63 8.04 3.80
N ASN A 134 -11.26 9.20 3.84
CA ASN A 134 -11.05 10.18 4.90
C ASN A 134 -11.70 9.69 6.20
N VAL A 135 -10.93 9.53 7.25
CA VAL A 135 -11.42 9.15 8.60
C VAL A 135 -11.30 10.28 9.61
N GLY A 136 -10.76 11.43 9.19
CA GLY A 136 -10.76 12.66 9.99
C GLY A 136 -12.13 13.31 10.10
N SER A 137 -12.26 14.24 11.03
CA SER A 137 -13.50 14.98 11.28
C SER A 137 -13.67 16.14 10.28
N GLY A 138 -14.58 15.99 9.33
CA GLY A 138 -15.01 17.11 8.48
C GLY A 138 -14.31 17.20 7.12
N LYS A 139 -14.27 18.44 6.59
CA LYS A 139 -13.64 18.77 5.31
C LYS A 139 -12.12 18.71 5.46
N SER A 140 -11.47 18.09 4.50
CA SER A 140 -10.00 17.99 4.48
C SER A 140 -9.44 18.02 3.08
N GLU A 141 -8.20 18.45 2.98
CA GLU A 141 -7.49 18.58 1.72
C GLU A 141 -6.06 18.06 1.91
N TYR A 142 -5.67 17.12 1.07
CA TYR A 142 -4.35 16.50 1.10
C TYR A 142 -3.58 16.77 -0.18
N GLU A 143 -2.32 17.15 -0.05
CA GLU A 143 -1.39 17.30 -1.17
C GLU A 143 -0.41 16.13 -1.21
N ALA A 144 -0.11 15.65 -2.43
CA ALA A 144 0.87 14.61 -2.67
C ALA A 144 2.29 15.17 -2.58
N LYS A 145 3.09 14.67 -1.64
CA LYS A 145 4.53 14.88 -1.58
C LYS A 145 5.23 13.59 -1.98
N VAL A 146 5.97 13.61 -3.09
CA VAL A 146 6.72 12.47 -3.58
C VAL A 146 8.19 12.65 -3.25
N MET A 147 8.78 11.61 -2.69
CA MET A 147 10.24 11.43 -2.56
C MET A 147 10.63 10.25 -3.46
N PRO A 148 10.98 10.50 -4.73
CA PRO A 148 11.26 9.43 -5.66
C PRO A 148 12.62 8.78 -5.36
N PRO A 149 12.78 7.48 -5.63
CA PRO A 149 14.12 6.87 -5.61
C PRO A 149 15.04 7.51 -6.66
N PRO A 150 16.36 7.46 -6.48
CA PRO A 150 17.31 7.98 -7.46
C PRO A 150 17.08 7.35 -8.86
N GLY A 151 17.05 8.17 -9.91
CA GLY A 151 16.85 7.73 -11.29
C GLY A 151 15.44 7.26 -11.63
N VAL A 152 14.48 7.44 -10.72
CA VAL A 152 13.08 7.00 -10.90
C VAL A 152 12.14 8.20 -10.97
N SER A 153 11.26 8.21 -11.95
CA SER A 153 10.15 9.16 -12.05
C SER A 153 8.91 8.58 -11.40
N VAL A 154 8.30 9.33 -10.49
CA VAL A 154 7.03 8.98 -9.83
C VAL A 154 6.04 10.11 -10.07
N ASN A 155 4.96 9.81 -10.78
CA ASN A 155 3.87 10.74 -11.04
C ASN A 155 2.60 10.30 -10.33
N VAL A 156 1.93 11.25 -9.65
CA VAL A 156 0.68 11.02 -8.91
C VAL A 156 -0.44 11.85 -9.52
N GLU A 157 -1.58 11.26 -9.78
CA GLU A 157 -2.73 11.91 -10.39
C GLU A 157 -4.04 11.48 -9.70
N PRO A 158 -4.81 12.45 -9.16
CA PRO A 158 -4.50 13.86 -9.00
C PRO A 158 -3.42 14.09 -7.92
N LYS A 159 -2.77 15.25 -7.92
CA LYS A 159 -1.79 15.66 -6.90
C LYS A 159 -2.45 16.19 -5.61
N LYS A 160 -3.75 16.43 -5.65
CA LYS A 160 -4.55 16.98 -4.57
C LYS A 160 -5.83 16.17 -4.40
N LEU A 161 -6.14 15.79 -3.16
CA LEU A 161 -7.37 15.09 -2.79
C LEU A 161 -8.20 16.00 -1.89
N VAL A 162 -9.43 16.29 -2.29
CA VAL A 162 -10.38 17.12 -1.53
C VAL A 162 -11.51 16.22 -1.04
N PHE A 163 -11.77 16.28 0.25
CA PHE A 163 -12.86 15.58 0.93
C PHE A 163 -13.79 16.60 1.57
N GLU A 164 -15.07 16.53 1.22
CA GLU A 164 -16.09 17.45 1.74
C GLU A 164 -16.70 16.95 3.05
N ARG A 165 -16.55 15.67 3.35
CA ARG A 165 -17.14 15.01 4.54
C ARG A 165 -16.34 13.78 4.97
N PRO A 166 -16.47 13.35 6.23
CA PRO A 166 -15.94 12.08 6.72
C PRO A 166 -16.42 10.90 5.87
N HIS A 167 -15.63 9.83 5.84
CA HIS A 167 -15.87 8.58 5.12
C HIS A 167 -15.99 8.72 3.60
N GLN A 168 -15.68 9.89 3.05
CA GLN A 168 -15.60 10.06 1.62
C GLN A 168 -14.35 9.38 1.07
N LYS A 169 -14.52 8.72 -0.09
CA LYS A 169 -13.45 8.00 -0.78
C LYS A 169 -12.96 8.78 -1.99
N ARG A 170 -11.65 8.82 -2.19
CA ARG A 170 -11.01 9.38 -3.38
C ARG A 170 -10.02 8.39 -3.97
N ALA A 171 -10.01 8.32 -5.28
CA ALA A 171 -9.08 7.47 -6.02
C ALA A 171 -7.94 8.32 -6.61
N PHE A 172 -6.77 7.70 -6.74
CA PHE A 172 -5.61 8.28 -7.41
C PHE A 172 -4.81 7.20 -8.11
N LYS A 173 -3.99 7.62 -9.05
CA LYS A 173 -3.07 6.77 -9.80
C LYS A 173 -1.64 7.19 -9.52
N VAL A 174 -0.76 6.23 -9.35
CA VAL A 174 0.69 6.44 -9.23
C VAL A 174 1.37 5.72 -10.39
N VAL A 175 2.14 6.45 -11.17
CA VAL A 175 2.93 5.89 -12.28
C VAL A 175 4.40 5.98 -11.90
N VAL A 176 5.06 4.85 -11.84
CA VAL A 176 6.48 4.72 -11.49
C VAL A 176 7.23 4.24 -12.73
N LYS A 177 8.23 5.00 -13.17
CA LYS A 177 9.04 4.68 -14.36
C LYS A 177 10.50 4.95 -14.07
N GLY A 178 11.36 4.10 -14.58
CA GLY A 178 12.80 4.31 -14.39
C GLY A 178 13.65 3.26 -15.09
N LYS A 179 14.94 3.40 -14.82
CA LYS A 179 15.95 2.40 -15.18
C LYS A 179 16.59 1.91 -13.90
N PHE A 180 16.78 0.62 -13.80
CA PHE A 180 17.54 -0.02 -12.73
C PHE A 180 19.02 0.01 -13.12
N GLY A 181 19.90 0.36 -12.18
CA GLY A 181 21.35 0.34 -12.40
C GLY A 181 21.90 -1.07 -12.64
N GLU A 182 23.19 -1.15 -12.93
CA GLU A 182 23.89 -2.42 -13.16
C GLU A 182 24.13 -3.20 -11.85
N ASP A 183 24.09 -2.52 -10.70
CA ASP A 183 24.22 -3.18 -9.39
C ASP A 183 23.00 -4.03 -9.09
N GLU A 184 23.15 -5.35 -9.19
CA GLU A 184 22.07 -6.33 -9.03
C GLU A 184 21.51 -6.39 -7.61
N ASN A 185 22.27 -5.97 -6.61
CA ASN A 185 21.85 -5.97 -5.21
C ASN A 185 21.22 -4.64 -4.76
N GLN A 186 21.08 -3.69 -5.67
CA GLN A 186 20.52 -2.39 -5.33
C GLN A 186 19.03 -2.49 -5.02
N VAL A 187 18.62 -1.88 -3.93
CA VAL A 187 17.22 -1.62 -3.57
C VAL A 187 16.95 -0.14 -3.74
N LEU A 188 16.02 0.21 -4.61
CA LEU A 188 15.60 1.59 -4.82
C LEU A 188 14.39 1.90 -3.94
N SER A 189 14.56 2.82 -3.01
CA SER A 189 13.53 3.19 -2.03
C SER A 189 13.10 4.64 -2.18
N GLY A 190 11.80 4.85 -2.10
CA GLY A 190 11.16 6.15 -2.12
C GLY A 190 9.83 6.14 -1.36
N SER A 191 9.09 7.23 -1.42
CA SER A 191 7.77 7.28 -0.80
C SER A 191 6.84 8.29 -1.46
N LEU A 192 5.54 8.01 -1.34
CA LEU A 192 4.45 8.96 -1.51
C LEU A 192 3.88 9.30 -0.15
N GLU A 193 3.71 10.57 0.13
CA GLU A 193 3.04 11.06 1.33
C GLU A 193 1.88 11.97 0.95
N TRP A 194 0.69 11.65 1.44
CA TRP A 194 -0.42 12.57 1.46
C TRP A 194 -0.35 13.38 2.75
N ARG A 195 -0.31 14.71 2.62
CA ARG A 195 -0.18 15.63 3.75
C ARG A 195 -1.29 16.66 3.77
N ASP A 196 -1.85 16.88 4.94
CA ASP A 196 -2.60 18.08 5.30
C ASP A 196 -1.86 18.87 6.40
N SER A 197 -2.54 19.77 7.09
CA SER A 197 -1.97 20.54 8.20
C SER A 197 -1.57 19.70 9.42
N SER A 198 -2.18 18.53 9.61
CA SER A 198 -2.10 17.71 10.84
C SER A 198 -1.63 16.29 10.59
N HIS A 199 -1.91 15.75 9.41
CA HIS A 199 -1.68 14.34 9.10
C HIS A 199 -0.59 14.13 8.04
N ARG A 200 0.07 12.99 8.18
CA ARG A 200 1.04 12.49 7.21
C ARG A 200 0.76 11.01 6.95
N VAL A 201 0.26 10.72 5.77
CA VAL A 201 -0.11 9.37 5.32
C VAL A 201 0.96 8.88 4.36
N ARG A 202 1.93 8.10 4.87
CA ARG A 202 3.10 7.65 4.11
C ARG A 202 2.86 6.29 3.48
N SER A 203 3.20 6.18 2.20
CA SER A 203 3.20 4.94 1.43
C SER A 203 4.60 4.71 0.83
N PRO A 204 5.35 3.70 1.26
CA PRO A 204 6.66 3.40 0.69
C PRO A 204 6.54 2.90 -0.75
N ILE A 205 7.56 3.23 -1.55
CA ILE A 205 7.74 2.77 -2.93
C ILE A 205 9.08 2.04 -2.98
N LEU A 206 9.04 0.75 -3.32
CA LEU A 206 10.22 -0.09 -3.37
C LEU A 206 10.37 -0.72 -4.75
N ILE A 207 11.58 -0.69 -5.28
CA ILE A 207 11.94 -1.37 -6.53
C ILE A 207 13.17 -2.21 -6.26
N CYS A 208 13.11 -3.49 -6.54
CA CYS A 208 14.25 -4.40 -6.42
C CYS A 208 14.23 -5.45 -7.52
N LYS A 209 15.38 -6.08 -7.76
CA LYS A 209 15.46 -7.28 -8.59
C LYS A 209 15.06 -8.52 -7.78
N SER A 210 14.54 -9.55 -8.45
CA SER A 210 14.26 -10.83 -7.81
C SER A 210 15.56 -11.46 -7.32
N LEU A 211 15.57 -11.91 -6.06
CA LEU A 211 16.70 -12.66 -5.49
C LEU A 211 16.70 -14.13 -5.97
N TYR A 212 15.62 -14.57 -6.59
CA TYR A 212 15.47 -15.94 -7.10
C TYR A 212 15.48 -15.89 -8.64
N GLN A 213 16.39 -16.65 -9.23
CA GLN A 213 16.24 -17.06 -10.63
C GLN A 213 15.16 -18.14 -10.66
N PRO A 214 14.19 -18.08 -11.59
CA PRO A 214 13.22 -19.16 -11.79
C PRO A 214 13.90 -20.41 -12.32
#